data_2837e4972db9dcbe973cda56d9433894
#
_entry.id   2837e4972db9dcbe973cda56d9433894
#
_cell.length_a   1.000
_cell.length_b   1.000
_cell.length_c   1.000
_cell.angle_alpha   90.00
_cell.angle_beta   90.00
_cell.angle_gamma   90.00
#
_symmetry.space_group_name_H-M   'P 1'
#
loop_
_entity.id
_entity.type
_entity.pdbx_description
1 polymer ?
#
loop_
_entity_poly.entity_id
_entity_poly.type
_entity_poly.pdbx_seq_one_letter_code
_entity_poly.pdbx_strand_id
1 'polypeptide(L)'
;MRLVEASAERGSGLEAAWTTEADVLLLGDVSVPPPKIVDLIRQHRRRGAKPTVLVLGVRDEDEFAIRVLRAGAAGYLTKDHTPRQLVEAIRRVAAGKRYLSPGLAQSLVFDLEVSKKAPAHEGLSDREYQVLCMFCAGRQFKEIATELGVSPKTVSTYRNRILQKLHLKTNAEIMRYGIENHMVR
;
A
#
# COMPACT_ATOMS: atom_id res chain seq x y z
N MET A 1 -1.68 -9.18 -25.48
CA MET A 1 -1.94 -9.07 -24.04
C MET A 1 -2.38 -10.44 -23.54
N ARG A 2 -1.58 -11.04 -22.67
CA ARG A 2 -1.89 -12.35 -22.06
C ARG A 2 -2.35 -12.10 -20.61
N LEU A 3 -3.55 -12.54 -20.26
CA LEU A 3 -4.06 -12.48 -18.89
C LEU A 3 -3.64 -13.76 -18.18
N VAL A 4 -2.99 -13.64 -17.04
CA VAL A 4 -2.65 -14.74 -16.14
C VAL A 4 -3.23 -14.38 -14.79
N GLU A 5 -4.10 -15.24 -14.25
CA GLU A 5 -4.67 -15.06 -12.94
C GLU A 5 -3.67 -15.58 -11.88
N ALA A 6 -3.38 -14.76 -10.88
CA ALA A 6 -2.63 -15.17 -9.70
C ALA A 6 -3.43 -14.82 -8.46
N SER A 7 -3.86 -15.82 -7.70
CA SER A 7 -4.53 -15.62 -6.42
C SER A 7 -3.49 -15.49 -5.30
N ALA A 8 -3.61 -14.42 -4.51
CA ALA A 8 -2.72 -14.15 -3.38
C ALA A 8 -3.14 -14.87 -2.07
N GLU A 9 -4.14 -15.72 -2.12
CA GLU A 9 -4.67 -16.41 -0.92
C GLU A 9 -3.66 -17.34 -0.23
N ARG A 10 -2.60 -17.73 -0.94
CA ARG A 10 -1.48 -18.47 -0.36
C ARG A 10 -0.20 -17.83 -0.87
N GLY A 11 0.67 -17.37 0.01
CA GLY A 11 1.88 -16.60 -0.30
C GLY A 11 2.77 -17.08 -1.46
N SER A 12 2.57 -18.31 -1.93
CA SER A 12 3.22 -18.89 -3.12
C SER A 12 2.66 -18.41 -4.46
N GLY A 13 1.42 -17.89 -4.50
CA GLY A 13 0.80 -17.41 -5.74
C GLY A 13 1.44 -16.14 -6.28
N LEU A 14 1.95 -15.28 -5.40
CA LEU A 14 2.64 -14.05 -5.80
C LEU A 14 4.02 -14.31 -6.40
N GLU A 15 4.77 -15.28 -5.87
CA GLU A 15 6.08 -15.63 -6.45
C GLU A 15 5.93 -16.23 -7.85
N ALA A 16 4.90 -17.04 -8.08
CA ALA A 16 4.60 -17.57 -9.40
C ALA A 16 4.17 -16.45 -10.38
N ALA A 17 3.45 -15.43 -9.92
CA ALA A 17 3.05 -14.30 -10.75
C ALA A 17 4.24 -13.44 -11.24
N TRP A 18 5.31 -13.38 -10.44
CA TRP A 18 6.52 -12.64 -10.83
C TRP A 18 7.36 -13.35 -11.91
N THR A 19 7.16 -14.63 -12.11
CA THR A 19 7.91 -15.44 -13.09
C THR A 19 7.16 -15.65 -14.39
N THR A 20 5.92 -15.15 -14.48
CA THR A 20 5.12 -15.29 -15.70
C THR A 20 5.45 -14.22 -16.75
N GLU A 21 5.39 -14.61 -18.02
CA GLU A 21 5.53 -13.70 -19.18
C GLU A 21 4.28 -12.79 -19.37
N ALA A 22 3.66 -12.36 -18.26
CA ALA A 22 2.53 -11.45 -18.30
C ALA A 22 3.00 -10.01 -18.52
N ASP A 23 2.22 -9.20 -19.23
CA ASP A 23 2.51 -7.77 -19.40
C ASP A 23 2.08 -6.97 -18.18
N VAL A 24 0.98 -7.37 -17.54
CA VAL A 24 0.37 -6.67 -16.41
C VAL A 24 0.02 -7.66 -15.31
N LEU A 25 0.38 -7.33 -14.09
CA LEU A 25 -0.06 -8.00 -12.87
C LEU A 25 -1.13 -7.16 -12.20
N LEU A 26 -2.33 -7.72 -12.07
CA LEU A 26 -3.43 -7.11 -11.33
C LEU A 26 -3.40 -7.62 -9.89
N LEU A 27 -3.13 -6.72 -8.94
CA LEU A 27 -3.14 -7.02 -7.52
C LEU A 27 -4.43 -6.51 -6.88
N GLY A 28 -5.24 -7.43 -6.33
CA GLY A 28 -6.38 -7.08 -5.49
C GLY A 28 -5.97 -6.97 -4.02
N ASP A 29 -6.48 -5.96 -3.30
CA ASP A 29 -6.16 -5.75 -1.88
C ASP A 29 -7.02 -6.54 -0.90
N VAL A 30 -7.94 -7.39 -1.40
CA VAL A 30 -8.97 -8.05 -0.58
C VAL A 30 -8.38 -9.03 0.44
N SER A 31 -7.26 -9.64 0.11
CA SER A 31 -6.68 -10.75 0.88
C SER A 31 -5.32 -10.42 1.50
N VAL A 32 -4.78 -9.24 1.21
CA VAL A 32 -3.44 -8.84 1.65
C VAL A 32 -3.51 -7.51 2.40
N PRO A 33 -3.01 -7.43 3.63
CA PRO A 33 -2.96 -6.14 4.35
C PRO A 33 -2.24 -5.07 3.52
N PRO A 34 -2.75 -3.83 3.49
CA PRO A 34 -2.20 -2.72 2.71
C PRO A 34 -0.67 -2.56 2.77
N PRO A 35 -0.03 -2.65 3.94
CA PRO A 35 1.42 -2.53 4.04
C PRO A 35 2.18 -3.63 3.29
N LYS A 36 1.62 -4.84 3.26
CA LYS A 36 2.24 -5.99 2.57
C LYS A 36 2.22 -5.81 1.05
N ILE A 37 1.18 -5.19 0.50
CA ILE A 37 1.10 -4.86 -0.94
C ILE A 37 2.20 -3.89 -1.33
N VAL A 38 2.44 -2.85 -0.53
CA VAL A 38 3.50 -1.85 -0.77
C VAL A 38 4.88 -2.52 -0.79
N ASP A 39 5.17 -3.39 0.19
CA ASP A 39 6.42 -4.14 0.26
C ASP A 39 6.61 -5.06 -0.97
N LEU A 40 5.56 -5.75 -1.38
CA LEU A 40 5.58 -6.63 -2.55
C LEU A 40 5.89 -5.87 -3.83
N ILE A 41 5.24 -4.73 -4.07
CA ILE A 41 5.48 -3.88 -5.23
C ILE A 41 6.92 -3.37 -5.25
N ARG A 42 7.48 -2.98 -4.10
CA ARG A 42 8.88 -2.56 -4.00
C ARG A 42 9.87 -3.67 -4.30
N GLN A 43 9.63 -4.87 -3.76
CA GLN A 43 10.46 -6.03 -4.06
C GLN A 43 10.45 -6.35 -5.55
N HIS A 44 9.27 -6.31 -6.16
CA HIS A 44 9.12 -6.51 -7.60
C HIS A 44 9.90 -5.48 -8.42
N ARG A 45 9.72 -4.20 -8.11
CA ARG A 45 10.44 -3.10 -8.78
C ARG A 45 11.96 -3.25 -8.68
N ARG A 46 12.50 -3.68 -7.53
CA ARG A 46 13.94 -3.91 -7.34
C ARG A 46 14.49 -5.02 -8.22
N ARG A 47 13.67 -5.99 -8.59
CA ARG A 47 14.07 -7.09 -9.50
C ARG A 47 14.10 -6.65 -10.97
N GLY A 48 13.66 -5.43 -11.28
CA GLY A 48 13.64 -4.88 -12.66
C GLY A 48 12.73 -5.68 -13.60
N ALA A 49 11.82 -6.46 -13.06
CA ALA A 49 11.07 -7.45 -13.81
C ALA A 49 9.75 -6.89 -14.36
N LYS A 50 9.30 -7.45 -15.49
CA LYS A 50 7.89 -7.50 -15.88
C LYS A 50 7.21 -8.56 -14.98
N PRO A 51 5.92 -8.52 -14.73
CA PRO A 51 4.89 -7.63 -15.30
C PRO A 51 4.79 -6.27 -14.62
N THR A 52 4.17 -5.30 -15.30
CA THR A 52 3.84 -4.01 -14.70
C THR A 52 2.67 -4.15 -13.73
N VAL A 53 2.75 -3.55 -12.55
CA VAL A 53 1.75 -3.74 -11.49
C VAL A 53 0.64 -2.70 -11.57
N LEU A 54 -0.61 -3.18 -11.62
CA LEU A 54 -1.84 -2.40 -11.46
C LEU A 54 -2.56 -2.89 -10.21
N VAL A 55 -2.88 -1.98 -9.29
CA VAL A 55 -3.56 -2.33 -8.04
C VAL A 55 -5.06 -2.04 -8.14
N LEU A 56 -5.87 -3.00 -7.69
CA LEU A 56 -7.32 -2.89 -7.57
C LEU A 56 -7.69 -2.90 -6.09
N GLY A 57 -7.92 -1.71 -5.53
CA GLY A 57 -8.24 -1.52 -4.11
C GLY A 57 -9.74 -1.51 -3.82
N VAL A 58 -10.11 -1.87 -2.59
CA VAL A 58 -11.49 -1.78 -2.08
C VAL A 58 -11.82 -0.36 -1.62
N ARG A 59 -10.81 0.47 -1.42
CA ARG A 59 -10.91 1.75 -0.70
C ARG A 59 -10.62 2.94 -1.59
N ASP A 60 -11.39 4.01 -1.40
CA ASP A 60 -11.13 5.36 -1.92
C ASP A 60 -10.08 6.10 -1.06
N GLU A 61 -9.14 5.38 -0.45
CA GLU A 61 -8.10 6.00 0.36
C GLU A 61 -7.00 6.54 -0.56
N ASP A 62 -7.07 7.81 -0.88
CA ASP A 62 -6.06 8.51 -1.68
C ASP A 62 -4.65 8.29 -1.14
N GLU A 63 -4.49 8.25 0.18
CA GLU A 63 -3.21 7.99 0.83
C GLU A 63 -2.63 6.60 0.49
N PHE A 64 -3.47 5.56 0.52
CA PHE A 64 -3.02 4.22 0.15
C PHE A 64 -2.66 4.15 -1.34
N ALA A 65 -3.46 4.76 -2.21
CA ALA A 65 -3.17 4.88 -3.63
C ALA A 65 -1.82 5.58 -3.89
N ILE A 66 -1.55 6.69 -3.19
CA ILE A 66 -0.28 7.42 -3.27
C ILE A 66 0.89 6.54 -2.84
N ARG A 67 0.79 5.80 -1.74
CA ARG A 67 1.84 4.88 -1.26
C ARG A 67 2.14 3.78 -2.25
N VAL A 68 1.12 3.18 -2.83
CA VAL A 68 1.23 2.12 -3.84
C VAL A 68 1.91 2.63 -5.11
N LEU A 69 1.55 3.83 -5.58
CA LEU A 69 2.17 4.48 -6.74
C LEU A 69 3.62 4.87 -6.47
N ARG A 70 3.94 5.40 -5.29
CA ARG A 70 5.32 5.68 -4.84
C ARG A 70 6.17 4.41 -4.74
N ALA A 71 5.56 3.29 -4.35
CA ALA A 71 6.24 1.99 -4.31
C ALA A 71 6.64 1.47 -5.70
N GLY A 72 5.94 1.92 -6.76
CA GLY A 72 6.27 1.58 -8.13
C GLY A 72 5.13 0.94 -8.93
N ALA A 73 3.91 0.90 -8.41
CA ALA A 73 2.75 0.53 -9.20
C ALA A 73 2.55 1.51 -10.36
N ALA A 74 2.10 0.99 -11.49
CA ALA A 74 1.80 1.80 -12.67
C ALA A 74 0.40 2.41 -12.64
N GLY A 75 -0.47 1.91 -11.76
CA GLY A 75 -1.79 2.48 -11.58
C GLY A 75 -2.51 1.92 -10.36
N TYR A 76 -3.58 2.62 -10.00
CA TYR A 76 -4.50 2.26 -8.94
C TYR A 76 -5.94 2.49 -9.39
N LEU A 77 -6.80 1.51 -9.13
CA LEU A 77 -8.25 1.61 -9.31
C LEU A 77 -8.96 1.14 -8.06
N THR A 78 -10.10 1.76 -7.76
CA THR A 78 -11.04 1.24 -6.77
C THR A 78 -11.97 0.20 -7.43
N LYS A 79 -12.63 -0.63 -6.63
CA LYS A 79 -13.57 -1.65 -7.14
C LYS A 79 -14.84 -1.06 -7.76
N ASP A 80 -15.12 0.21 -7.45
CA ASP A 80 -16.29 0.93 -7.99
C ASP A 80 -16.11 1.36 -9.44
N HIS A 81 -14.92 1.12 -10.02
CA HIS A 81 -14.68 1.39 -11.43
C HIS A 81 -15.48 0.43 -12.33
N THR A 82 -16.01 0.97 -13.41
CA THR A 82 -16.70 0.18 -14.41
C THR A 82 -15.76 -0.81 -15.10
N PRO A 83 -16.27 -1.95 -15.62
CA PRO A 83 -15.44 -2.89 -16.38
C PRO A 83 -14.70 -2.23 -17.56
N ARG A 84 -15.30 -1.21 -18.17
CA ARG A 84 -14.67 -0.44 -19.25
C ARG A 84 -13.43 0.32 -18.78
N GLN A 85 -13.50 0.96 -17.63
CA GLN A 85 -12.37 1.67 -17.04
C GLN A 85 -11.24 0.72 -16.65
N LEU A 86 -11.57 -0.45 -16.10
CA LEU A 86 -10.58 -1.48 -15.81
C LEU A 86 -9.84 -1.93 -17.06
N VAL A 87 -10.56 -2.24 -18.15
CA VAL A 87 -9.95 -2.63 -19.42
C VAL A 87 -9.06 -1.50 -19.99
N GLU A 88 -9.49 -0.25 -19.90
CA GLU A 88 -8.70 0.90 -20.31
C GLU A 88 -7.41 1.02 -19.50
N ALA A 89 -7.50 0.88 -18.16
CA ALA A 89 -6.35 0.93 -17.27
C ALA A 89 -5.34 -0.17 -17.61
N ILE A 90 -5.79 -1.41 -17.78
CA ILE A 90 -4.94 -2.54 -18.16
C ILE A 90 -4.21 -2.25 -19.48
N ARG A 91 -4.93 -1.76 -20.50
CA ARG A 91 -4.33 -1.44 -21.81
C ARG A 91 -3.29 -0.34 -21.71
N ARG A 92 -3.55 0.71 -20.94
CA ARG A 92 -2.59 1.81 -20.72
C ARG A 92 -1.33 1.32 -20.00
N VAL A 93 -1.52 0.52 -18.96
CA VAL A 93 -0.42 -0.02 -18.16
C VAL A 93 0.41 -1.02 -18.98
N ALA A 94 -0.23 -1.88 -19.77
CA ALA A 94 0.44 -2.79 -20.71
C ALA A 94 1.28 -2.05 -21.76
N ALA A 95 0.85 -0.84 -22.16
CA ALA A 95 1.60 0.04 -23.05
C ALA A 95 2.70 0.86 -22.36
N GLY A 96 3.03 0.54 -21.08
CA GLY A 96 4.05 1.25 -20.30
C GLY A 96 3.63 2.62 -19.77
N LYS A 97 2.34 2.98 -19.91
CA LYS A 97 1.80 4.25 -19.41
C LYS A 97 1.28 4.07 -17.98
N ARG A 98 1.21 5.17 -17.22
CA ARG A 98 0.54 5.17 -15.91
C ARG A 98 -0.96 5.36 -16.07
N TYR A 99 -1.72 4.81 -15.12
CA TYR A 99 -3.17 5.02 -15.02
C TYR A 99 -3.53 5.55 -13.63
N LEU A 100 -4.22 6.68 -13.63
CA LEU A 100 -4.83 7.28 -12.45
C LEU A 100 -6.29 7.57 -12.78
N SER A 101 -7.20 7.33 -11.83
CA SER A 101 -8.57 7.83 -11.98
C SER A 101 -8.58 9.36 -11.96
N PRO A 102 -9.53 10.02 -12.62
CA PRO A 102 -9.63 11.47 -12.59
C PRO A 102 -9.70 12.05 -11.18
N GLY A 103 -10.46 11.42 -10.27
CA GLY A 103 -10.54 11.82 -8.86
C GLY A 103 -9.18 11.75 -8.16
N LEU A 104 -8.50 10.61 -8.27
CA LEU A 104 -7.16 10.45 -7.68
C LEU A 104 -6.13 11.42 -8.28
N ALA A 105 -6.24 11.73 -9.58
CA ALA A 105 -5.37 12.72 -10.20
C ALA A 105 -5.62 14.13 -9.64
N GLN A 106 -6.88 14.50 -9.39
CA GLN A 106 -7.23 15.77 -8.75
C GLN A 106 -6.74 15.83 -7.29
N SER A 107 -6.95 14.76 -6.51
CA SER A 107 -6.43 14.69 -5.14
C SER A 107 -4.91 14.83 -5.10
N LEU A 108 -4.19 14.17 -6.00
CA LEU A 108 -2.73 14.28 -6.11
C LEU A 108 -2.26 15.71 -6.45
N VAL A 109 -2.96 16.40 -7.35
CA VAL A 109 -2.65 17.81 -7.69
C VAL A 109 -2.94 18.70 -6.49
N PHE A 110 -4.07 18.50 -5.83
CA PHE A 110 -4.44 19.25 -4.63
C PHE A 110 -3.44 19.01 -3.48
N ASP A 111 -3.01 17.77 -3.29
CA ASP A 111 -1.96 17.43 -2.30
C ASP A 111 -0.61 18.08 -2.64
N LEU A 112 -0.25 18.21 -3.90
CA LEU A 112 0.96 18.93 -4.31
C LEU A 112 0.87 20.43 -4.02
N GLU A 113 -0.32 21.03 -4.15
CA GLU A 113 -0.57 22.44 -3.84
C GLU A 113 -0.71 22.69 -2.32
N VAL A 114 -1.34 21.76 -1.60
CA VAL A 114 -1.57 21.79 -0.14
C VAL A 114 -0.38 21.20 0.64
N SER A 115 0.57 20.57 -0.01
CA SER A 115 1.70 19.81 0.54
C SER A 115 2.67 20.61 1.46
N LYS A 116 2.23 21.77 1.95
CA LYS A 116 2.82 22.42 3.15
C LYS A 116 2.36 21.77 4.47
N LYS A 117 1.42 20.81 4.44
CA LYS A 117 0.96 20.04 5.61
C LYS A 117 0.67 18.58 5.23
N ALA A 118 1.67 17.89 4.69
CA ALA A 118 1.57 16.42 4.60
C ALA A 118 1.34 15.84 6.01
N PRO A 119 0.40 14.89 6.18
CA PRO A 119 0.19 14.25 7.48
C PRO A 119 1.52 13.72 8.01
N ALA A 120 1.79 13.91 9.30
CA ALA A 120 3.09 13.59 9.90
C ALA A 120 3.51 12.12 9.66
N HIS A 121 2.55 11.21 9.44
CA HIS A 121 2.83 9.81 9.15
C HIS A 121 3.34 9.53 7.73
N GLU A 122 3.30 10.48 6.81
CA GLU A 122 4.00 10.36 5.52
C GLU A 122 5.52 10.31 5.69
N GLY A 123 6.06 10.87 6.77
CA GLY A 123 7.47 10.79 7.14
C GLY A 123 7.91 9.45 7.74
N LEU A 124 6.98 8.51 7.94
CA LEU A 124 7.30 7.18 8.42
C LEU A 124 7.85 6.31 7.28
N SER A 125 8.83 5.44 7.62
CA SER A 125 9.19 4.35 6.73
C SER A 125 8.03 3.35 6.63
N ASP A 126 8.02 2.52 5.58
CA ASP A 126 6.93 1.54 5.40
C ASP A 126 6.78 0.59 6.58
N ARG A 127 7.90 0.18 7.19
CA ARG A 127 7.89 -0.67 8.37
C ARG A 127 7.32 0.06 9.59
N GLU A 128 7.66 1.34 9.78
CA GLU A 128 7.07 2.16 10.83
C GLU A 128 5.58 2.38 10.59
N TYR A 129 5.18 2.66 9.35
CA TYR A 129 3.77 2.81 9.00
C TYR A 129 2.99 1.50 9.19
N GLN A 130 3.56 0.36 8.80
CA GLN A 130 2.97 -0.96 9.02
C GLN A 130 2.71 -1.21 10.50
N VAL A 131 3.71 -0.94 11.34
CA VAL A 131 3.61 -1.07 12.80
C VAL A 131 2.59 -0.09 13.37
N LEU A 132 2.53 1.14 12.87
CA LEU A 132 1.52 2.14 13.24
C LEU A 132 0.10 1.61 12.98
N CYS A 133 -0.20 1.12 11.78
CA CYS A 133 -1.51 0.56 11.42
C CYS A 133 -1.91 -0.61 12.34
N MET A 134 -0.95 -1.48 12.68
CA MET A 134 -1.21 -2.62 13.56
C MET A 134 -1.50 -2.17 15.01
N PHE A 135 -0.79 -1.16 15.52
CA PHE A 135 -1.11 -0.55 16.81
C PHE A 135 -2.48 0.11 16.80
N CYS A 136 -2.81 0.85 15.75
CA CYS A 136 -4.13 1.45 15.58
C CYS A 136 -5.24 0.39 15.57
N ALA A 137 -5.00 -0.78 14.96
CA ALA A 137 -5.90 -1.94 14.98
C ALA A 137 -5.93 -2.68 16.33
N GLY A 138 -5.27 -2.16 17.38
CA GLY A 138 -5.29 -2.74 18.72
C GLY A 138 -4.39 -3.98 18.91
N ARG A 139 -3.51 -4.28 17.95
CA ARG A 139 -2.61 -5.44 18.04
C ARG A 139 -1.56 -5.24 19.13
N GLN A 140 -1.26 -6.33 19.85
CA GLN A 140 -0.23 -6.33 20.87
C GLN A 140 1.18 -6.52 20.28
N PHE A 141 2.21 -6.11 21.04
CA PHE A 141 3.61 -6.21 20.60
C PHE A 141 4.02 -7.61 20.13
N LYS A 142 3.56 -8.66 20.82
CA LYS A 142 3.88 -10.06 20.47
C LYS A 142 3.21 -10.46 19.14
N GLU A 143 1.97 -10.06 18.92
CA GLU A 143 1.23 -10.34 17.69
C GLU A 143 1.88 -9.65 16.50
N ILE A 144 2.23 -8.37 16.65
CA ILE A 144 2.95 -7.59 15.63
C ILE A 144 4.30 -8.25 15.31
N ALA A 145 5.05 -8.66 16.32
CA ALA A 145 6.34 -9.30 16.18
C ALA A 145 6.23 -10.61 15.36
N THR A 146 5.24 -11.44 15.70
CA THR A 146 4.96 -12.70 15.01
C THR A 146 4.56 -12.47 13.57
N GLU A 147 3.64 -11.54 13.31
CA GLU A 147 3.13 -11.25 11.96
C GLU A 147 4.21 -10.66 11.04
N LEU A 148 5.11 -9.85 11.61
CA LEU A 148 6.21 -9.23 10.86
C LEU A 148 7.48 -10.11 10.77
N GLY A 149 7.52 -11.23 11.48
CA GLY A 149 8.70 -12.09 11.54
C GLY A 149 9.91 -11.41 12.21
N VAL A 150 9.68 -10.58 13.23
CA VAL A 150 10.73 -9.84 13.95
C VAL A 150 10.64 -10.06 15.45
N SER A 151 11.66 -9.63 16.20
CA SER A 151 11.61 -9.69 17.66
C SER A 151 10.68 -8.62 18.27
N PRO A 152 10.07 -8.86 19.45
CA PRO A 152 9.32 -7.82 20.16
C PRO A 152 10.15 -6.57 20.46
N LYS A 153 11.46 -6.72 20.65
CA LYS A 153 12.40 -5.61 20.82
C LYS A 153 12.47 -4.74 19.57
N THR A 154 12.43 -5.36 18.38
CA THR A 154 12.40 -4.64 17.10
C THR A 154 11.10 -3.84 16.94
N VAL A 155 9.95 -4.43 17.31
CA VAL A 155 8.66 -3.72 17.32
C VAL A 155 8.69 -2.52 18.28
N SER A 156 9.30 -2.69 19.47
CA SER A 156 9.49 -1.58 20.40
C SER A 156 10.34 -0.45 19.81
N THR A 157 11.36 -0.78 19.03
CA THR A 157 12.20 0.20 18.33
C THR A 157 11.37 0.97 17.29
N TYR A 158 10.56 0.27 16.48
CA TYR A 158 9.65 0.92 15.53
C TYR A 158 8.64 1.84 16.23
N ARG A 159 8.02 1.36 17.31
CA ARG A 159 7.11 2.17 18.13
C ARG A 159 7.76 3.48 18.59
N ASN A 160 8.97 3.41 19.14
CA ASN A 160 9.67 4.59 19.63
C ASN A 160 9.97 5.60 18.51
N ARG A 161 10.34 5.11 17.33
CA ARG A 161 10.55 5.96 16.15
C ARG A 161 9.24 6.59 15.67
N ILE A 162 8.13 5.85 15.69
CA ILE A 162 6.79 6.36 15.38
C ILE A 162 6.42 7.50 16.34
N LEU A 163 6.54 7.26 17.66
CA LEU A 163 6.26 8.28 18.66
C LEU A 163 7.09 9.55 18.46
N GLN A 164 8.37 9.39 18.18
CA GLN A 164 9.28 10.50 17.93
C GLN A 164 8.90 11.28 16.66
N LYS A 165 8.66 10.58 15.55
CA LYS A 165 8.34 11.21 14.26
C LYS A 165 6.97 11.88 14.22
N LEU A 166 5.99 11.31 14.94
CA LEU A 166 4.63 11.85 15.05
C LEU A 166 4.48 12.83 16.23
N HIS A 167 5.54 13.07 17.00
CA HIS A 167 5.50 13.89 18.22
C HIS A 167 4.47 13.40 19.25
N LEU A 168 4.27 12.08 19.37
CA LEU A 168 3.39 11.42 20.30
C LEU A 168 4.19 10.85 21.48
N LYS A 169 3.51 10.64 22.63
CA LYS A 169 4.17 10.17 23.88
C LYS A 169 3.72 8.76 24.29
N THR A 170 2.50 8.36 23.95
CA THR A 170 1.86 7.14 24.45
C THR A 170 1.22 6.31 23.35
N ASN A 171 0.95 5.03 23.64
CA ASN A 171 0.17 4.18 22.73
C ASN A 171 -1.26 4.67 22.56
N ALA A 172 -1.86 5.24 23.62
CA ALA A 172 -3.20 5.82 23.53
C ALA A 172 -3.23 6.98 22.52
N GLU A 173 -2.17 7.78 22.48
CA GLU A 173 -2.04 8.85 21.46
C GLU A 173 -1.83 8.27 20.06
N ILE A 174 -1.13 7.15 19.90
CA ILE A 174 -1.05 6.45 18.61
C ILE A 174 -2.44 6.01 18.15
N MET A 175 -3.23 5.40 19.04
CA MET A 175 -4.59 4.93 18.70
C MET A 175 -5.50 6.11 18.34
N ARG A 176 -5.46 7.19 19.12
CA ARG A 176 -6.22 8.41 18.83
C ARG A 176 -5.83 9.01 17.48
N TYR A 177 -4.52 9.11 17.21
CA TYR A 177 -4.00 9.57 15.94
C TYR A 177 -4.51 8.73 14.76
N GLY A 178 -4.56 7.40 14.94
CA GLY A 178 -5.10 6.50 13.92
C GLY A 178 -6.59 6.72 13.64
N ILE A 179 -7.39 7.02 14.67
CA ILE A 179 -8.82 7.34 14.52
C ILE A 179 -9.01 8.69 13.81
N GLU A 180 -8.28 9.73 14.25
CA GLU A 180 -8.33 11.08 13.69
C GLU A 180 -7.90 11.12 12.21
N ASN A 181 -7.01 10.22 11.80
CA ASN A 181 -6.52 10.12 10.42
C ASN A 181 -7.15 8.94 9.64
N HIS A 182 -8.30 8.43 10.10
CA HIS A 182 -9.07 7.37 9.44
C HIS A 182 -8.26 6.08 9.10
N MET A 183 -7.21 5.80 9.88
CA MET A 183 -6.35 4.62 9.68
C MET A 183 -6.96 3.32 10.21
N VAL A 184 -8.03 3.41 11.00
CA VAL A 184 -8.83 2.29 11.56
C VAL A 184 -10.30 2.56 11.33
N ARG A 185 -11.01 1.48 11.06
CA ARG A 185 -12.47 1.43 11.08
C ARG A 185 -12.98 0.83 12.36
#